data_6c53582639bbe115595a6f9254a12c2d
#
_entry.id   6c53582639bbe115595a6f9254a12c2d
#
_cell.length_a   1.000
_cell.length_b   1.000
_cell.length_c   1.000
_cell.angle_alpha   90.00
_cell.angle_beta   90.00
_cell.angle_gamma   90.00
#
_symmetry.space_group_name_H-M   'P 1'
#
loop_
_entity.id
_entity.type
_entity.pdbx_description
1 polymer ?
#
loop_
_entity_poly.entity_id
_entity_poly.type
_entity_poly.pdbx_seq_one_letter_code
_entity_poly.pdbx_strand_id
1 'polypeptide(L)'
;VAYSGLTPGETYKMSGILMDKASGEPLLVGEEQTKVTAEVEFTPEAAEGTVELTYTLDASELAGTSVVVFETLYLGDVEVTSHTDIDDENQTVTFEEEKPEIHTTATVDGQHTAEPAGEVTIIDEIAYSGLTPGKTYTISGVLMDKATGEPLLVGGEKITAETEFTPEAESGTVELTYTLDGSTLAGKSV
;
A
#
# COMPACT_ATOMS: atom_id res chain seq x y z
N VAL A 1 -15.72 21.43 6.27
CA VAL A 1 -15.30 22.46 7.23
C VAL A 1 -16.50 23.00 7.97
N ALA A 2 -16.50 22.93 9.31
CA ALA A 2 -17.53 23.57 10.14
C ALA A 2 -17.19 25.05 10.39
N TYR A 3 -18.18 25.91 10.37
CA TYR A 3 -18.01 27.31 10.68
C TYR A 3 -18.99 27.78 11.74
N SER A 4 -18.63 28.84 12.47
CA SER A 4 -19.50 29.50 13.43
C SER A 4 -19.22 31.00 13.48
N GLY A 5 -20.21 31.79 13.90
CA GLY A 5 -20.08 33.26 14.07
C GLY A 5 -20.12 34.05 12.76
N LEU A 6 -20.54 33.43 11.65
CA LEU A 6 -20.66 34.12 10.37
C LEU A 6 -21.97 34.94 10.31
N THR A 7 -21.96 35.99 9.47
CA THR A 7 -23.15 36.79 9.20
C THR A 7 -23.97 36.15 8.08
N PRO A 8 -25.22 35.72 8.36
CA PRO A 8 -26.08 35.17 7.31
C PRO A 8 -26.31 36.20 6.17
N GLY A 9 -26.26 35.71 4.93
CA GLY A 9 -26.47 36.53 3.75
C GLY A 9 -25.23 37.25 3.20
N GLU A 10 -24.09 37.27 3.93
CA GLU A 10 -22.81 37.71 3.40
C GLU A 10 -22.14 36.58 2.62
N THR A 11 -21.40 36.90 1.57
CA THR A 11 -20.66 35.90 0.78
C THR A 11 -19.25 35.77 1.28
N TYR A 12 -18.88 34.56 1.65
CA TYR A 12 -17.53 34.18 2.12
C TYR A 12 -16.84 33.31 1.09
N LYS A 13 -15.51 33.29 1.12
CA LYS A 13 -14.67 32.37 0.37
C LYS A 13 -13.89 31.49 1.36
N MET A 14 -14.01 30.18 1.23
CA MET A 14 -13.14 29.22 1.89
C MET A 14 -12.07 28.80 0.91
N SER A 15 -10.80 28.93 1.29
CA SER A 15 -9.63 28.47 0.54
C SER A 15 -8.91 27.42 1.34
N GLY A 16 -8.44 26.37 0.69
CA GLY A 16 -7.70 25.30 1.35
C GLY A 16 -6.47 24.88 0.53
N ILE A 17 -5.48 24.37 1.23
CA ILE A 17 -4.24 23.85 0.67
C ILE A 17 -3.86 22.55 1.41
N LEU A 18 -3.38 21.56 0.66
CA LEU A 18 -2.79 20.36 1.27
C LEU A 18 -1.31 20.62 1.60
N MET A 19 -0.93 20.24 2.83
CA MET A 19 0.44 20.34 3.34
C MET A 19 1.00 18.93 3.50
N ASP A 20 2.26 18.73 3.15
CA ASP A 20 3.00 17.52 3.53
C ASP A 20 3.32 17.58 5.02
N LYS A 21 2.82 16.60 5.80
CA LYS A 21 2.95 16.59 7.25
C LYS A 21 4.40 16.49 7.73
N ALA A 22 5.24 15.80 6.97
CA ALA A 22 6.62 15.54 7.36
C ALA A 22 7.53 16.76 7.18
N SER A 23 7.33 17.51 6.09
CA SER A 23 8.12 18.71 5.80
C SER A 23 7.50 20.00 6.36
N GLY A 24 6.18 20.03 6.55
CA GLY A 24 5.42 21.23 6.87
C GLY A 24 5.28 22.22 5.71
N GLU A 25 5.64 21.80 4.49
CA GLU A 25 5.55 22.61 3.27
C GLU A 25 4.30 22.23 2.45
N PRO A 26 3.84 23.09 1.52
CA PRO A 26 2.76 22.73 0.61
C PRO A 26 3.04 21.44 -0.15
N LEU A 27 2.06 20.52 -0.19
CA LEU A 27 2.15 19.30 -0.98
C LEU A 27 2.25 19.66 -2.46
N LEU A 28 3.26 19.12 -3.12
CA LEU A 28 3.50 19.26 -4.55
C LEU A 28 3.27 17.92 -5.23
N VAL A 29 2.46 17.90 -6.29
CA VAL A 29 2.13 16.67 -7.04
C VAL A 29 2.41 16.81 -8.52
N GLY A 30 2.68 15.66 -9.17
CA GLY A 30 2.93 15.56 -10.60
C GLY A 30 4.26 16.15 -11.06
N GLU A 31 4.57 15.98 -12.34
CA GLU A 31 5.84 16.42 -12.94
C GLU A 31 6.07 17.95 -12.82
N GLU A 32 5.00 18.73 -12.82
CA GLU A 32 5.06 20.18 -12.72
C GLU A 32 5.18 20.70 -11.27
N GLN A 33 5.20 19.82 -10.28
CA GLN A 33 5.29 20.15 -8.85
C GLN A 33 4.22 21.19 -8.44
N THR A 34 2.96 20.88 -8.77
CA THR A 34 1.85 21.80 -8.54
C THR A 34 1.28 21.65 -7.13
N LYS A 35 1.00 22.75 -6.46
CA LYS A 35 0.31 22.77 -5.16
C LYS A 35 -1.13 22.28 -5.31
N VAL A 36 -1.57 21.46 -4.36
CA VAL A 36 -2.95 21.00 -4.30
C VAL A 36 -3.77 21.98 -3.45
N THR A 37 -4.65 22.72 -4.12
CA THR A 37 -5.51 23.74 -3.49
C THR A 37 -6.98 23.54 -3.88
N ALA A 38 -7.88 24.06 -3.06
CA ALA A 38 -9.31 24.13 -3.36
C ALA A 38 -9.86 25.46 -2.87
N GLU A 39 -10.90 25.97 -3.56
CA GLU A 39 -11.62 27.17 -3.14
C GLU A 39 -13.13 26.97 -3.37
N VAL A 40 -13.93 27.55 -2.49
CA VAL A 40 -15.39 27.60 -2.65
C VAL A 40 -15.91 28.93 -2.10
N GLU A 41 -16.80 29.58 -2.85
CA GLU A 41 -17.61 30.69 -2.36
C GLU A 41 -18.95 30.16 -1.85
N PHE A 42 -19.40 30.68 -0.71
CA PHE A 42 -20.67 30.30 -0.12
C PHE A 42 -21.31 31.45 0.65
N THR A 43 -22.63 31.41 0.74
CA THR A 43 -23.41 32.39 1.51
C THR A 43 -24.14 31.63 2.59
N PRO A 44 -23.74 31.75 3.87
CA PRO A 44 -24.38 31.04 4.96
C PRO A 44 -25.82 31.50 5.19
N GLU A 45 -26.74 30.56 5.40
CA GLU A 45 -28.12 30.86 5.80
C GLU A 45 -28.25 31.07 7.31
N ALA A 46 -27.28 30.57 8.09
CA ALA A 46 -27.22 30.70 9.54
C ALA A 46 -25.78 31.06 9.98
N ALA A 47 -25.66 31.55 11.21
CA ALA A 47 -24.35 31.94 11.76
C ALA A 47 -23.39 30.74 11.98
N GLU A 48 -23.90 29.52 11.95
CA GLU A 48 -23.14 28.27 12.06
C GLU A 48 -23.61 27.25 11.01
N GLY A 49 -22.69 26.39 10.56
CA GLY A 49 -22.99 25.39 9.55
C GLY A 49 -21.74 24.67 9.07
N THR A 50 -21.82 24.10 7.86
CA THR A 50 -20.71 23.41 7.21
C THR A 50 -20.59 23.83 5.76
N VAL A 51 -19.38 23.79 5.23
CA VAL A 51 -19.06 23.95 3.80
C VAL A 51 -18.10 22.85 3.39
N GLU A 52 -18.22 22.36 2.15
CA GLU A 52 -17.35 21.33 1.61
C GLU A 52 -16.29 21.95 0.71
N LEU A 53 -15.02 21.55 0.91
CA LEU A 53 -13.94 21.74 -0.05
C LEU A 53 -13.57 20.38 -0.65
N THR A 54 -13.43 20.36 -1.98
CA THR A 54 -13.04 19.13 -2.69
C THR A 54 -11.66 19.32 -3.30
N TYR A 55 -10.76 18.42 -2.95
CA TYR A 55 -9.41 18.33 -3.51
C TYR A 55 -9.36 17.16 -4.48
N THR A 56 -8.78 17.37 -5.66
CA THR A 56 -8.53 16.31 -6.64
C THR A 56 -7.05 16.29 -6.97
N LEU A 57 -6.44 15.13 -6.82
CA LEU A 57 -5.01 14.94 -7.07
C LEU A 57 -4.74 13.53 -7.57
N ASP A 58 -3.60 13.35 -8.23
CA ASP A 58 -3.04 12.02 -8.49
C ASP A 58 -2.24 11.61 -7.25
N ALA A 59 -2.66 10.54 -6.59
CA ALA A 59 -2.05 10.02 -5.37
C ALA A 59 -1.07 8.87 -5.61
N SER A 60 -0.76 8.52 -6.87
CA SER A 60 0.08 7.37 -7.23
C SER A 60 1.50 7.43 -6.64
N GLU A 61 2.01 8.63 -6.35
CA GLU A 61 3.33 8.84 -5.76
C GLU A 61 3.29 9.19 -4.26
N LEU A 62 2.11 9.13 -3.62
CA LEU A 62 1.91 9.53 -2.23
C LEU A 62 1.94 8.38 -1.22
N ALA A 63 2.23 7.15 -1.66
CA ALA A 63 2.33 6.00 -0.75
C ALA A 63 3.27 6.29 0.43
N GLY A 64 2.79 6.05 1.65
CA GLY A 64 3.50 6.37 2.89
C GLY A 64 3.49 7.84 3.31
N THR A 65 2.85 8.72 2.54
CA THR A 65 2.78 10.16 2.83
C THR A 65 1.55 10.49 3.67
N SER A 66 1.70 11.36 4.65
CA SER A 66 0.59 11.98 5.37
C SER A 66 0.45 13.44 4.95
N VAL A 67 -0.77 13.85 4.65
CA VAL A 67 -1.09 15.24 4.29
C VAL A 67 -2.03 15.85 5.32
N VAL A 68 -1.89 17.15 5.56
CA VAL A 68 -2.76 17.92 6.45
C VAL A 68 -3.43 19.01 5.65
N VAL A 69 -4.72 19.20 5.87
CA VAL A 69 -5.49 20.24 5.20
C VAL A 69 -5.40 21.53 6.01
N PHE A 70 -4.96 22.61 5.39
CA PHE A 70 -5.02 23.94 5.96
C PHE A 70 -6.12 24.75 5.27
N GLU A 71 -6.97 25.41 6.03
CA GLU A 71 -8.05 26.24 5.50
C GLU A 71 -7.99 27.66 6.01
N THR A 72 -8.42 28.58 5.14
CA THR A 72 -8.54 30.01 5.45
C THR A 72 -9.87 30.54 4.94
N LEU A 73 -10.59 31.24 5.79
CA LEU A 73 -11.87 31.89 5.49
C LEU A 73 -11.67 33.36 5.21
N TYR A 74 -12.26 33.86 4.13
CA TYR A 74 -12.21 35.25 3.72
C TYR A 74 -13.62 35.86 3.60
N LEU A 75 -13.71 37.17 3.89
CA LEU A 75 -14.84 38.02 3.50
C LEU A 75 -14.30 39.08 2.53
N GLY A 76 -14.61 38.94 1.26
CA GLY A 76 -13.91 39.65 0.19
C GLY A 76 -12.42 39.28 0.19
N ASP A 77 -11.54 40.27 0.28
CA ASP A 77 -10.09 40.07 0.32
C ASP A 77 -9.52 40.02 1.77
N VAL A 78 -10.39 40.06 2.78
CA VAL A 78 -9.98 40.09 4.19
C VAL A 78 -10.05 38.72 4.79
N GLU A 79 -8.92 38.21 5.32
CA GLU A 79 -8.90 36.98 6.12
C GLU A 79 -9.73 37.18 7.40
N VAL A 80 -10.68 36.27 7.62
CA VAL A 80 -11.54 36.26 8.81
C VAL A 80 -10.96 35.35 9.89
N THR A 81 -10.55 34.14 9.46
CA THR A 81 -9.93 33.12 10.34
C THR A 81 -9.26 32.05 9.51
N SER A 82 -8.37 31.27 10.12
CA SER A 82 -7.73 30.12 9.49
C SER A 82 -7.59 28.96 10.49
N HIS A 83 -7.47 27.75 9.93
CA HIS A 83 -7.10 26.53 10.64
C HIS A 83 -5.86 25.95 9.96
N THR A 84 -4.69 26.05 10.62
CA THR A 84 -3.37 25.74 10.05
C THR A 84 -2.51 24.95 11.03
N ASP A 85 -3.10 24.05 11.78
CA ASP A 85 -2.40 23.17 12.72
C ASP A 85 -1.91 21.90 12.00
N ILE A 86 -0.60 21.79 11.80
CA ILE A 86 0.03 20.65 11.12
C ILE A 86 -0.10 19.35 11.90
N ASP A 87 -0.34 19.43 13.21
CA ASP A 87 -0.46 18.28 14.10
C ASP A 87 -1.92 17.83 14.31
N ASP A 88 -2.90 18.52 13.72
CA ASP A 88 -4.31 18.13 13.84
C ASP A 88 -4.61 16.83 13.11
N GLU A 89 -4.85 15.77 13.87
CA GLU A 89 -5.21 14.44 13.35
C GLU A 89 -6.56 14.43 12.61
N ASN A 90 -7.49 15.35 12.92
CA ASN A 90 -8.77 15.45 12.21
C ASN A 90 -8.63 16.07 10.82
N GLN A 91 -7.54 16.78 10.57
CA GLN A 91 -7.17 17.37 9.27
C GLN A 91 -6.17 16.51 8.51
N THR A 92 -5.72 15.38 9.09
CA THR A 92 -4.68 14.53 8.52
C THR A 92 -5.30 13.38 7.72
N VAL A 93 -4.79 13.17 6.50
CA VAL A 93 -5.05 11.99 5.66
C VAL A 93 -3.73 11.31 5.37
N THR A 94 -3.62 10.02 5.67
CA THR A 94 -2.43 9.21 5.38
C THR A 94 -2.71 8.31 4.18
N PHE A 95 -1.84 8.35 3.18
CA PHE A 95 -1.80 7.41 2.08
C PHE A 95 -0.95 6.23 2.51
N GLU A 96 -1.58 5.09 2.77
CA GLU A 96 -0.87 3.90 3.25
C GLU A 96 0.09 3.37 2.18
N GLU A 97 1.25 2.89 2.62
CA GLU A 97 2.17 2.14 1.77
C GLU A 97 1.75 0.67 1.77
N GLU A 98 1.40 0.14 0.61
CA GLU A 98 1.20 -1.30 0.46
C GLU A 98 2.55 -2.01 0.59
N LYS A 99 2.66 -2.88 1.60
CA LYS A 99 3.86 -3.71 1.79
C LYS A 99 3.71 -4.99 0.98
N PRO A 100 4.74 -5.38 0.21
CA PRO A 100 4.73 -6.66 -0.46
C PRO A 100 4.57 -7.82 0.54
N GLU A 101 3.65 -8.73 0.25
CA GLU A 101 3.40 -9.94 1.02
C GLU A 101 3.40 -11.17 0.10
N ILE A 102 3.79 -12.32 0.64
CA ILE A 102 3.69 -13.61 -0.03
C ILE A 102 3.07 -14.65 0.89
N HIS A 103 2.24 -15.52 0.30
CA HIS A 103 1.70 -16.73 0.94
C HIS A 103 1.95 -17.91 0.03
N THR A 104 2.36 -19.05 0.58
CA THR A 104 2.75 -20.19 -0.24
C THR A 104 1.92 -21.45 0.08
N THR A 105 1.72 -22.29 -0.92
CA THR A 105 1.05 -23.58 -0.81
C THR A 105 1.80 -24.63 -1.60
N ALA A 106 2.50 -25.51 -0.92
CA ALA A 106 3.29 -26.57 -1.55
C ALA A 106 2.48 -27.88 -1.69
N THR A 107 2.55 -28.47 -2.88
CA THR A 107 1.85 -29.74 -3.20
C THR A 107 2.71 -30.66 -4.07
N VAL A 108 2.39 -31.96 -4.03
CA VAL A 108 2.81 -32.95 -5.02
C VAL A 108 1.53 -33.49 -5.67
N ASP A 109 1.40 -33.33 -6.99
CA ASP A 109 0.20 -33.71 -7.73
C ASP A 109 -1.11 -33.15 -7.11
N GLY A 110 -1.06 -31.92 -6.58
CA GLY A 110 -2.18 -31.26 -5.92
C GLY A 110 -2.52 -31.78 -4.51
N GLN A 111 -1.66 -32.62 -3.91
CA GLN A 111 -1.84 -33.20 -2.58
C GLN A 111 -0.73 -32.74 -1.63
N HIS A 112 -1.04 -32.63 -0.32
CA HIS A 112 -0.05 -32.34 0.73
C HIS A 112 0.67 -33.58 1.25
N THR A 113 0.46 -34.72 0.61
CA THR A 113 1.13 -36.00 0.92
C THR A 113 1.54 -36.68 -0.38
N ALA A 114 2.70 -37.30 -0.37
CA ALA A 114 3.21 -38.07 -1.51
C ALA A 114 3.81 -39.39 -1.04
N GLU A 115 3.77 -40.39 -1.93
CA GLU A 115 4.53 -41.60 -1.72
C GLU A 115 6.03 -41.34 -1.92
N PRO A 116 6.90 -41.97 -1.08
CA PRO A 116 8.35 -41.87 -1.25
C PRO A 116 8.77 -42.64 -2.50
N ALA A 117 8.84 -41.96 -3.61
CA ALA A 117 9.25 -42.50 -4.92
C ALA A 117 10.63 -41.97 -5.31
N GLY A 118 11.16 -42.43 -6.44
CA GLY A 118 12.45 -41.94 -6.96
C GLY A 118 12.42 -40.44 -7.19
N GLU A 119 11.96 -40.00 -8.35
CA GLU A 119 11.81 -38.56 -8.62
C GLU A 119 10.48 -38.03 -8.11
N VAL A 120 10.50 -36.98 -7.32
CA VAL A 120 9.33 -36.26 -6.82
C VAL A 120 9.44 -34.81 -7.22
N THR A 121 8.36 -34.25 -7.74
CA THR A 121 8.23 -32.82 -8.05
C THR A 121 7.27 -32.17 -7.06
N ILE A 122 7.76 -31.18 -6.29
CA ILE A 122 6.95 -30.35 -5.42
C ILE A 122 6.72 -29.03 -6.15
N ILE A 123 5.45 -28.64 -6.29
CA ILE A 123 5.05 -27.34 -6.80
C ILE A 123 4.62 -26.50 -5.60
N ASP A 124 5.25 -25.35 -5.44
CA ASP A 124 4.90 -24.35 -4.45
C ASP A 124 4.26 -23.17 -5.17
N GLU A 125 2.94 -23.05 -5.04
CA GLU A 125 2.19 -21.90 -5.53
C GLU A 125 2.34 -20.74 -4.54
N ILE A 126 2.86 -19.62 -5.03
CA ILE A 126 3.13 -18.44 -4.23
C ILE A 126 2.17 -17.34 -4.66
N ALA A 127 1.19 -17.05 -3.81
CA ALA A 127 0.34 -15.87 -3.94
C ALA A 127 1.13 -14.64 -3.45
N TYR A 128 1.13 -13.58 -4.24
CA TYR A 128 1.77 -12.31 -3.89
C TYR A 128 0.76 -11.16 -3.93
N SER A 129 1.04 -10.11 -3.15
CA SER A 129 0.33 -8.82 -3.18
C SER A 129 1.31 -7.65 -2.96
N GLY A 130 0.91 -6.43 -3.32
CA GLY A 130 1.71 -5.22 -3.14
C GLY A 130 2.96 -5.15 -4.03
N LEU A 131 3.01 -5.89 -5.15
CA LEU A 131 4.11 -5.80 -6.11
C LEU A 131 3.82 -4.75 -7.19
N THR A 132 4.86 -4.09 -7.67
CA THR A 132 4.75 -3.11 -8.75
C THR A 132 4.64 -3.83 -10.10
N PRO A 133 3.54 -3.66 -10.87
CA PRO A 133 3.41 -4.22 -12.20
C PRO A 133 4.53 -3.78 -13.15
N GLY A 134 4.99 -4.69 -13.99
CA GLY A 134 6.07 -4.43 -14.97
C GLY A 134 7.49 -4.45 -14.39
N LYS A 135 7.66 -4.53 -13.08
CA LYS A 135 8.97 -4.69 -12.43
C LYS A 135 9.31 -6.17 -12.30
N THR A 136 10.55 -6.55 -12.62
CA THR A 136 11.03 -7.93 -12.49
C THR A 136 11.41 -8.22 -11.04
N TYR A 137 10.92 -9.35 -10.53
CA TYR A 137 11.22 -9.89 -9.20
C TYR A 137 11.81 -11.28 -9.32
N THR A 138 12.63 -11.65 -8.35
CA THR A 138 13.15 -13.00 -8.17
C THR A 138 12.55 -13.61 -6.91
N ILE A 139 11.98 -14.80 -7.04
CA ILE A 139 11.56 -15.62 -5.89
C ILE A 139 12.51 -16.80 -5.78
N SER A 140 13.04 -17.04 -4.60
CA SER A 140 13.84 -18.21 -4.26
C SER A 140 13.28 -18.91 -3.04
N GLY A 141 13.38 -20.23 -3.01
CA GLY A 141 12.92 -21.04 -1.91
C GLY A 141 13.88 -22.19 -1.59
N VAL A 142 13.79 -22.69 -0.37
CA VAL A 142 14.53 -23.87 0.12
C VAL A 142 13.56 -24.78 0.85
N LEU A 143 13.61 -26.10 0.56
CA LEU A 143 12.85 -27.05 1.32
C LEU A 143 13.46 -27.25 2.70
N MET A 144 12.62 -27.23 3.73
CA MET A 144 13.01 -27.41 5.12
C MET A 144 12.55 -28.75 5.65
N ASP A 145 13.36 -29.45 6.42
CA ASP A 145 12.91 -30.60 7.21
C ASP A 145 12.12 -30.07 8.42
N LYS A 146 10.80 -30.33 8.43
CA LYS A 146 9.90 -29.79 9.46
C LYS A 146 10.23 -30.29 10.86
N ALA A 147 10.86 -31.46 11.00
CA ALA A 147 11.20 -32.05 12.29
C ALA A 147 12.41 -31.34 12.94
N THR A 148 13.36 -30.88 12.13
CA THR A 148 14.61 -30.25 12.63
C THR A 148 14.59 -28.72 12.49
N GLY A 149 13.80 -28.17 11.57
CA GLY A 149 13.83 -26.76 11.20
C GLY A 149 15.07 -26.37 10.38
N GLU A 150 15.83 -27.36 9.89
CA GLU A 150 17.02 -27.16 9.07
C GLU A 150 16.70 -27.41 7.58
N PRO A 151 17.52 -26.89 6.65
CA PRO A 151 17.37 -27.20 5.23
C PRO A 151 17.39 -28.71 4.97
N LEU A 152 16.42 -29.19 4.17
CA LEU A 152 16.38 -30.58 3.75
C LEU A 152 17.59 -30.90 2.89
N LEU A 153 18.31 -31.96 3.26
CA LEU A 153 19.44 -32.48 2.49
C LEU A 153 19.02 -33.79 1.79
N VAL A 154 19.21 -33.85 0.49
CA VAL A 154 19.07 -35.07 -0.33
C VAL A 154 20.41 -35.28 -1.03
N GLY A 155 21.03 -36.45 -0.77
CA GLY A 155 22.40 -36.71 -1.26
C GLY A 155 23.48 -35.78 -0.66
N GLY A 156 23.16 -35.05 0.43
CA GLY A 156 24.08 -34.09 1.06
C GLY A 156 23.93 -32.65 0.54
N GLU A 157 23.06 -32.39 -0.41
CA GLU A 157 22.82 -31.07 -0.99
C GLU A 157 21.44 -30.52 -0.55
N LYS A 158 21.36 -29.18 -0.39
CA LYS A 158 20.12 -28.49 -0.12
C LYS A 158 19.23 -28.47 -1.37
N ILE A 159 17.94 -28.66 -1.17
CA ILE A 159 16.97 -28.56 -2.25
C ILE A 159 16.45 -27.12 -2.31
N THR A 160 16.79 -26.46 -3.39
CA THR A 160 16.43 -25.04 -3.62
C THR A 160 15.76 -24.88 -5.00
N ALA A 161 14.95 -23.86 -5.14
CA ALA A 161 14.41 -23.43 -6.42
C ALA A 161 14.43 -21.90 -6.50
N GLU A 162 14.49 -21.39 -7.71
CA GLU A 162 14.47 -19.95 -7.98
C GLU A 162 13.75 -19.69 -9.30
N THR A 163 12.98 -18.62 -9.37
CA THR A 163 12.36 -18.14 -10.61
C THR A 163 12.32 -16.62 -10.66
N GLU A 164 12.50 -16.07 -11.86
CA GLU A 164 12.24 -14.65 -12.11
C GLU A 164 10.86 -14.51 -12.76
N PHE A 165 10.12 -13.45 -12.38
CA PHE A 165 8.85 -13.13 -12.99
C PHE A 165 8.59 -11.63 -12.98
N THR A 166 7.72 -11.20 -13.88
CA THR A 166 7.28 -9.80 -13.98
C THR A 166 5.76 -9.78 -13.82
N PRO A 167 5.23 -9.32 -12.68
CA PRO A 167 3.80 -9.28 -12.44
C PRO A 167 3.10 -8.31 -13.43
N GLU A 168 1.93 -8.71 -13.93
CA GLU A 168 1.07 -7.84 -14.73
C GLU A 168 0.13 -7.00 -13.88
N ALA A 169 -0.07 -7.40 -12.61
CA ALA A 169 -0.90 -6.73 -11.62
C ALA A 169 -0.22 -6.73 -10.26
N GLU A 170 -0.67 -5.87 -9.34
CA GLU A 170 -0.15 -5.76 -7.97
C GLU A 170 -0.26 -7.05 -7.16
N SER A 171 -1.21 -7.92 -7.52
CA SER A 171 -1.43 -9.22 -6.89
C SER A 171 -1.60 -10.32 -7.93
N GLY A 172 -1.21 -11.54 -7.57
CA GLY A 172 -1.30 -12.71 -8.45
C GLY A 172 -0.63 -13.92 -7.84
N THR A 173 -0.29 -14.90 -8.69
CA THR A 173 0.40 -16.12 -8.28
C THR A 173 1.60 -16.40 -9.20
N VAL A 174 2.60 -17.06 -8.64
CA VAL A 174 3.77 -17.59 -9.35
C VAL A 174 4.14 -18.94 -8.74
N GLU A 175 4.70 -19.86 -9.53
CA GLU A 175 5.07 -21.18 -9.07
C GLU A 175 6.58 -21.34 -8.94
N LEU A 176 7.02 -21.98 -7.84
CA LEU A 176 8.35 -22.57 -7.69
C LEU A 176 8.26 -24.10 -7.80
N THR A 177 9.15 -24.68 -8.57
CA THR A 177 9.21 -26.13 -8.75
C THR A 177 10.50 -26.69 -8.15
N TYR A 178 10.34 -27.67 -7.26
CA TYR A 178 11.46 -28.41 -6.68
C TYR A 178 11.42 -29.85 -7.20
N THR A 179 12.51 -30.34 -7.74
CA THR A 179 12.66 -31.74 -8.16
C THR A 179 13.74 -32.40 -7.31
N LEU A 180 13.44 -33.55 -6.74
CA LEU A 180 14.33 -34.25 -5.83
C LEU A 180 14.09 -35.76 -5.84
N ASP A 181 15.08 -36.53 -5.33
CA ASP A 181 14.91 -37.95 -5.07
C ASP A 181 14.19 -38.16 -3.73
N GLY A 182 12.92 -38.54 -3.81
CA GLY A 182 12.04 -38.78 -2.65
C GLY A 182 12.23 -40.15 -1.99
N SER A 183 13.05 -41.04 -2.55
CA SER A 183 13.17 -42.43 -2.06
C SER A 183 13.66 -42.52 -0.60
N THR A 184 14.38 -41.51 -0.11
CA THR A 184 14.90 -41.46 1.26
C THR A 184 14.02 -40.63 2.21
N LEU A 185 12.87 -40.15 1.75
CA LEU A 185 12.01 -39.22 2.49
C LEU A 185 10.82 -39.89 3.19
N ALA A 186 10.76 -41.22 3.22
CA ALA A 186 9.69 -41.91 3.91
C ALA A 186 9.50 -41.42 5.37
N GLY A 187 8.28 -40.97 5.70
CA GLY A 187 7.94 -40.46 7.03
C GLY A 187 8.49 -39.09 7.36
N LYS A 188 9.11 -38.39 6.42
CA LYS A 188 9.51 -36.98 6.57
C LYS A 188 8.40 -36.02 6.13
N SER A 189 8.41 -34.84 6.76
CA SER A 189 7.59 -33.69 6.34
C SER A 189 8.54 -32.53 5.98
N VAL A 190 8.25 -31.89 4.90
CA VAL A 190 8.95 -30.72 4.38
C VAL A 190 8.02 -29.54 4.30
#